data_fda5dae71857b4c23a6c2e7feeec2de7
#
_entry.id   fda5dae71857b4c23a6c2e7feeec2de7
#
_cell.length_a   1.000
_cell.length_b   1.000
_cell.length_c   1.000
_cell.angle_alpha   90.00
_cell.angle_beta   90.00
_cell.angle_gamma   90.00
#
_symmetry.space_group_name_H-M   'P 1'
#
loop_
_entity.id
_entity.type
_entity.pdbx_description
1 polymer ?
#
loop_
_entity_poly.entity_id
_entity_poly.type
_entity_poly.pdbx_seq_one_letter_code
_entity_poly.pdbx_strand_id
1 'polypeptide(L)'
;MFIQSGEWVIISRAKRRIRLRDKVFKNMRIRIIVLFVLAGLVPCLAALFGVVKFYELHAVELRTAEIQNQCTILSNQLSNYSYLTDTSSEVINANLAQLTNIYNGRVMIIDRDLKVIKDTYSLDEGKTDVSENVIRCMQGETTNQYDRRNHYIEVTSPILGAEDDEVAGVMLATVATDNIEATIQILYTHGGVVVGIILILLTVFGVFIADRMVRPIHRITGAIENVTEGYSDDVLHVDTFTETRQLSEAFNKMLGRLKILDESREEFVSNVSHELKTPMTSMKVLADSLLEMKEAPVEMYQEFMQDIAKEIDRENQIITDLLSLVKMDKTGQNLNIQTVNINELLEQILKRLRPIADKKNVEMVMESFRPVSAEIDEMKFTLAISNLVENAIKYNHDNGWIHVSLNADHKYFYIKVEDSGIGIPEEDQPHIFERFYRVDKSHSREIGGTGLGLAIARNAVIVHRGAIKVYSNEGEGTTFTVRIPLTYVAA
;
A
#
# COMPACT_ATOMS: atom_id res chain seq x y z
N MET A 1 50.43 -10.89 -21.86
CA MET A 1 49.80 -10.42 -20.61
C MET A 1 49.07 -9.08 -20.85
N PHE A 2 48.20 -8.97 -21.89
CA PHE A 2 47.53 -7.70 -22.26
C PHE A 2 46.07 -7.89 -22.77
N ILE A 3 45.40 -9.01 -22.46
CA ILE A 3 44.01 -9.26 -22.94
C ILE A 3 42.96 -9.23 -21.80
N GLN A 4 43.35 -9.14 -20.53
CA GLN A 4 42.41 -9.19 -19.40
C GLN A 4 41.80 -7.85 -18.95
N SER A 5 42.27 -6.70 -19.44
CA SER A 5 41.79 -5.38 -19.01
C SER A 5 40.53 -4.88 -19.75
N GLY A 6 40.27 -5.39 -20.96
CA GLY A 6 39.14 -4.95 -21.79
C GLY A 6 37.79 -5.53 -21.34
N GLU A 7 37.77 -6.79 -20.94
CA GLU A 7 36.52 -7.47 -20.51
C GLU A 7 35.95 -6.95 -19.17
N TRP A 8 36.82 -6.60 -18.22
CA TRP A 8 36.43 -6.02 -16.94
C TRP A 8 35.74 -4.65 -17.07
N VAL A 9 36.18 -3.83 -18.04
CA VAL A 9 35.61 -2.51 -18.31
C VAL A 9 34.20 -2.66 -18.95
N ILE A 10 34.04 -3.63 -19.84
CA ILE A 10 32.76 -3.89 -20.51
C ILE A 10 31.72 -4.46 -19.49
N ILE A 11 32.13 -5.41 -18.65
CA ILE A 11 31.25 -6.00 -17.61
C ILE A 11 30.90 -4.95 -16.54
N SER A 12 31.82 -4.07 -16.15
CA SER A 12 31.54 -2.99 -15.20
C SER A 12 30.58 -1.94 -15.76
N ARG A 13 30.74 -1.59 -17.05
CA ARG A 13 29.80 -0.69 -17.75
C ARG A 13 28.43 -1.33 -17.96
N ALA A 14 28.34 -2.62 -18.26
CA ALA A 14 27.09 -3.36 -18.38
C ALA A 14 26.37 -3.48 -17.02
N LYS A 15 27.08 -3.83 -15.93
CA LYS A 15 26.53 -3.84 -14.55
C LYS A 15 26.10 -2.45 -14.08
N ARG A 16 26.81 -1.38 -14.45
CA ARG A 16 26.43 0.00 -14.14
C ARG A 16 25.18 0.42 -14.92
N ARG A 17 25.06 0.03 -16.20
CA ARG A 17 23.85 0.27 -17.02
C ARG A 17 22.65 -0.49 -16.49
N ILE A 18 22.79 -1.74 -16.06
CA ILE A 18 21.71 -2.55 -15.47
C ILE A 18 21.28 -1.92 -14.13
N ARG A 19 22.20 -1.53 -13.24
CA ARG A 19 21.88 -0.84 -11.98
C ARG A 19 21.20 0.52 -12.19
N LEU A 20 21.63 1.30 -13.18
CA LEU A 20 20.97 2.57 -13.53
C LEU A 20 19.57 2.33 -14.09
N ARG A 21 19.40 1.32 -14.94
CA ARG A 21 18.11 0.94 -15.51
C ARG A 21 17.12 0.51 -14.40
N ASP A 22 17.59 -0.31 -13.45
CA ASP A 22 16.77 -0.73 -12.31
C ASP A 22 16.41 0.43 -11.39
N LYS A 23 17.28 1.38 -11.17
CA LYS A 23 17.02 2.58 -10.36
C LYS A 23 16.05 3.55 -11.03
N VAL A 24 16.18 3.72 -12.37
CA VAL A 24 15.28 4.56 -13.17
C VAL A 24 13.87 3.95 -13.23
N PHE A 25 13.77 2.63 -13.48
CA PHE A 25 12.47 1.96 -13.53
C PHE A 25 11.81 1.76 -12.16
N LYS A 26 12.53 1.89 -11.04
CA LYS A 26 11.95 1.90 -9.69
C LYS A 26 11.32 3.25 -9.32
N ASN A 27 11.63 4.33 -10.05
CA ASN A 27 11.06 5.64 -9.79
C ASN A 27 9.60 5.70 -10.28
N MET A 28 8.67 5.92 -9.34
CA MET A 28 7.24 5.99 -9.61
C MET A 28 6.88 7.07 -10.64
N ARG A 29 7.55 8.23 -10.63
CA ARG A 29 7.34 9.32 -11.61
C ARG A 29 7.60 8.83 -13.02
N ILE A 30 8.73 8.15 -13.25
CA ILE A 30 9.12 7.65 -14.58
C ILE A 30 8.13 6.58 -15.06
N ARG A 31 7.69 5.70 -14.18
CA ARG A 31 6.69 4.68 -14.54
C ARG A 31 5.37 5.28 -15.00
N ILE A 32 4.88 6.31 -14.29
CA ILE A 32 3.65 7.00 -14.66
C ILE A 32 3.81 7.65 -16.03
N ILE A 33 4.91 8.39 -16.28
CA ILE A 33 5.16 9.03 -17.57
C ILE A 33 5.22 8.01 -18.70
N VAL A 34 5.99 6.92 -18.53
CA VAL A 34 6.12 5.87 -19.54
C VAL A 34 4.76 5.21 -19.84
N LEU A 35 3.96 4.97 -18.80
CA LEU A 35 2.64 4.38 -18.97
C LEU A 35 1.71 5.29 -19.77
N PHE A 36 1.71 6.61 -19.47
CA PHE A 36 0.93 7.60 -20.23
C PHE A 36 1.36 7.68 -21.69
N VAL A 37 2.69 7.72 -21.93
CA VAL A 37 3.25 7.78 -23.27
C VAL A 37 2.89 6.51 -24.07
N LEU A 38 3.05 5.32 -23.48
CA LEU A 38 2.71 4.06 -24.16
C LEU A 38 1.21 3.93 -24.39
N ALA A 39 0.37 4.32 -23.42
CA ALA A 39 -1.09 4.26 -23.54
C ALA A 39 -1.63 5.17 -24.66
N GLY A 40 -0.93 6.27 -24.98
CA GLY A 40 -1.31 7.14 -26.10
C GLY A 40 -0.62 6.81 -27.41
N LEU A 41 0.67 6.46 -27.39
CA LEU A 41 1.45 6.18 -28.61
C LEU A 41 0.95 4.95 -29.36
N VAL A 42 0.65 3.85 -28.65
CA VAL A 42 0.23 2.60 -29.28
C VAL A 42 -1.09 2.77 -30.08
N PRO A 43 -2.17 3.35 -29.51
CA PRO A 43 -3.38 3.61 -30.27
C PRO A 43 -3.19 4.59 -31.45
N CYS A 44 -2.35 5.64 -31.26
CA CYS A 44 -2.07 6.59 -32.33
C CYS A 44 -1.37 5.93 -33.54
N LEU A 45 -0.36 5.10 -33.28
CA LEU A 45 0.33 4.35 -34.33
C LEU A 45 -0.61 3.34 -35.02
N ALA A 46 -1.44 2.64 -34.24
CA ALA A 46 -2.42 1.71 -34.77
C ALA A 46 -3.47 2.42 -35.63
N ALA A 47 -3.94 3.59 -35.22
CA ALA A 47 -4.88 4.42 -35.97
C ALA A 47 -4.24 4.92 -37.26
N LEU A 48 -3.02 5.44 -37.22
CA LEU A 48 -2.30 5.90 -38.42
C LEU A 48 -2.14 4.76 -39.45
N PHE A 49 -1.67 3.60 -38.96
CA PHE A 49 -1.53 2.42 -39.83
C PHE A 49 -2.87 1.96 -40.39
N GLY A 50 -3.92 1.94 -39.55
CA GLY A 50 -5.28 1.57 -39.99
C GLY A 50 -5.84 2.52 -41.06
N VAL A 51 -5.69 3.83 -40.87
CA VAL A 51 -6.15 4.85 -41.85
C VAL A 51 -5.41 4.71 -43.17
N VAL A 52 -4.08 4.58 -43.13
CA VAL A 52 -3.29 4.42 -44.37
C VAL A 52 -3.65 3.13 -45.08
N LYS A 53 -3.80 2.02 -44.35
CA LYS A 53 -4.15 0.73 -44.94
C LYS A 53 -5.56 0.71 -45.51
N PHE A 54 -6.52 1.32 -44.82
CA PHE A 54 -7.88 1.48 -45.32
C PHE A 54 -7.93 2.32 -46.61
N TYR A 55 -7.19 3.45 -46.62
CA TYR A 55 -7.08 4.30 -47.78
C TYR A 55 -6.48 3.55 -48.98
N GLU A 56 -5.36 2.84 -48.80
CA GLU A 56 -4.71 2.06 -49.85
C GLU A 56 -5.70 1.07 -50.51
N LEU A 57 -6.36 0.24 -49.65
CA LEU A 57 -7.31 -0.77 -50.14
C LEU A 57 -8.47 -0.13 -50.92
N HIS A 58 -9.08 0.91 -50.35
CA HIS A 58 -10.25 1.53 -50.94
C HIS A 58 -9.91 2.35 -52.20
N ALA A 59 -8.77 3.04 -52.22
CA ALA A 59 -8.32 3.78 -53.38
C ALA A 59 -7.98 2.86 -54.56
N VAL A 60 -7.34 1.71 -54.31
CA VAL A 60 -7.05 0.70 -55.32
C VAL A 60 -8.35 0.09 -55.87
N GLU A 61 -9.30 -0.28 -55.01
CA GLU A 61 -10.60 -0.85 -55.39
C GLU A 61 -11.39 0.10 -56.27
N LEU A 62 -11.54 1.36 -55.85
CA LEU A 62 -12.25 2.40 -56.64
C LEU A 62 -11.58 2.62 -57.97
N ARG A 63 -10.24 2.73 -57.99
CA ARG A 63 -9.49 2.95 -59.26
C ARG A 63 -9.63 1.78 -60.21
N THR A 64 -9.56 0.55 -59.67
CA THR A 64 -9.74 -0.67 -60.46
C THR A 64 -11.14 -0.73 -61.09
N ALA A 65 -12.19 -0.47 -60.30
CA ALA A 65 -13.57 -0.46 -60.77
C ALA A 65 -13.81 0.61 -61.86
N GLU A 66 -13.24 1.81 -61.69
CA GLU A 66 -13.34 2.89 -62.65
C GLU A 66 -12.69 2.52 -64.02
N ILE A 67 -11.44 1.97 -63.92
CA ILE A 67 -10.71 1.55 -65.11
C ILE A 67 -11.44 0.40 -65.82
N GLN A 68 -11.93 -0.59 -65.09
CA GLN A 68 -12.65 -1.73 -65.60
C GLN A 68 -13.94 -1.30 -66.35
N ASN A 69 -14.68 -0.33 -65.81
CA ASN A 69 -15.86 0.22 -66.44
C ASN A 69 -15.48 0.92 -67.75
N GLN A 70 -14.41 1.73 -67.74
CA GLN A 70 -13.92 2.39 -68.96
C GLN A 70 -13.43 1.39 -70.01
N CYS A 71 -12.70 0.36 -69.59
CA CYS A 71 -12.28 -0.72 -70.51
C CYS A 71 -13.47 -1.46 -71.14
N THR A 72 -14.50 -1.75 -70.32
CA THR A 72 -15.72 -2.41 -70.87
C THR A 72 -16.44 -1.55 -71.90
N ILE A 73 -16.57 -0.23 -71.61
CA ILE A 73 -17.19 0.70 -72.60
C ILE A 73 -16.38 0.73 -73.89
N LEU A 74 -15.06 0.85 -73.81
CA LEU A 74 -14.19 0.85 -74.99
C LEU A 74 -14.15 -0.49 -75.72
N SER A 75 -14.11 -1.64 -75.00
CA SER A 75 -14.19 -2.97 -75.63
C SER A 75 -15.45 -3.14 -76.44
N ASN A 76 -16.60 -2.65 -75.98
CA ASN A 76 -17.87 -2.66 -76.77
C ASN A 76 -17.79 -1.74 -77.99
N GLN A 77 -17.09 -0.59 -77.85
CA GLN A 77 -16.87 0.27 -79.05
C GLN A 77 -15.94 -0.40 -80.06
N LEU A 78 -14.85 -1.04 -79.61
CA LEU A 78 -13.92 -1.78 -80.49
C LEU A 78 -14.65 -2.89 -81.26
N SER A 79 -15.57 -3.61 -80.59
CA SER A 79 -16.43 -4.63 -81.26
C SER A 79 -17.31 -4.01 -82.34
N ASN A 80 -18.02 -2.95 -81.99
CA ASN A 80 -18.97 -2.30 -82.93
C ASN A 80 -18.31 -1.71 -84.19
N TYR A 81 -17.06 -1.23 -84.06
CA TYR A 81 -16.30 -0.65 -85.16
C TYR A 81 -15.42 -1.68 -85.92
N SER A 82 -15.51 -2.97 -85.59
CA SER A 82 -14.68 -4.04 -86.15
C SER A 82 -13.17 -3.69 -86.16
N TYR A 83 -12.72 -3.01 -85.10
CA TYR A 83 -11.37 -2.45 -84.92
C TYR A 83 -10.26 -3.51 -84.98
N LEU A 84 -10.56 -4.76 -84.65
CA LEU A 84 -9.60 -5.89 -84.73
C LEU A 84 -9.18 -6.17 -86.22
N THR A 85 -10.00 -5.79 -87.21
CA THR A 85 -9.70 -5.97 -88.66
C THR A 85 -9.15 -4.70 -89.31
N ASP A 86 -9.52 -3.51 -88.78
CA ASP A 86 -9.05 -2.22 -89.28
C ASP A 86 -8.77 -1.24 -88.16
N THR A 87 -7.51 -1.07 -87.87
CA THR A 87 -7.00 -0.22 -86.74
C THR A 87 -6.93 1.27 -87.13
N SER A 88 -7.46 1.70 -88.32
CA SER A 88 -7.35 3.07 -88.79
C SER A 88 -8.39 4.06 -88.24
N SER A 89 -9.35 3.59 -87.40
CA SER A 89 -10.40 4.43 -86.81
C SER A 89 -9.84 5.56 -85.93
N GLU A 90 -9.93 6.81 -86.42
CA GLU A 90 -9.45 7.99 -85.66
C GLU A 90 -10.22 8.17 -84.35
N VAL A 91 -11.50 7.84 -84.26
CA VAL A 91 -12.34 7.97 -83.07
C VAL A 91 -11.86 7.01 -81.99
N ILE A 92 -11.60 5.76 -82.31
CA ILE A 92 -11.12 4.74 -81.36
C ILE A 92 -9.71 5.09 -80.90
N ASN A 93 -8.83 5.48 -81.85
CA ASN A 93 -7.47 5.88 -81.50
C ASN A 93 -7.45 7.10 -80.55
N ALA A 94 -8.35 8.07 -80.75
CA ALA A 94 -8.50 9.20 -79.81
C ALA A 94 -9.00 8.78 -78.45
N ASN A 95 -9.98 7.87 -78.37
CA ASN A 95 -10.49 7.36 -77.12
C ASN A 95 -9.44 6.54 -76.36
N LEU A 96 -8.64 5.71 -77.02
CA LEU A 96 -7.50 4.98 -76.41
C LEU A 96 -6.43 5.94 -75.93
N ALA A 97 -6.08 6.97 -76.68
CA ALA A 97 -5.14 8.00 -76.23
C ALA A 97 -5.67 8.80 -75.05
N GLN A 98 -6.97 9.10 -75.03
CA GLN A 98 -7.63 9.78 -73.96
C GLN A 98 -7.55 8.93 -72.65
N LEU A 99 -7.88 7.65 -72.69
CA LEU A 99 -7.77 6.73 -71.58
C LEU A 99 -6.32 6.67 -71.04
N THR A 100 -5.36 6.50 -71.93
CA THR A 100 -3.93 6.51 -71.64
C THR A 100 -3.50 7.78 -70.91
N ASN A 101 -3.92 8.95 -71.40
CA ASN A 101 -3.55 10.24 -70.77
C ASN A 101 -4.23 10.50 -69.42
N ILE A 102 -5.55 10.21 -69.33
CA ILE A 102 -6.30 10.45 -68.09
C ILE A 102 -5.77 9.58 -66.94
N TYR A 103 -5.46 8.31 -67.20
CA TYR A 103 -5.10 7.34 -66.23
C TYR A 103 -3.59 7.14 -66.10
N ASN A 104 -2.77 7.83 -66.87
CA ASN A 104 -1.33 7.63 -66.99
C ASN A 104 -0.97 6.14 -67.16
N GLY A 105 -1.63 5.56 -68.16
CA GLY A 105 -1.59 4.12 -68.37
C GLY A 105 -1.19 3.74 -69.80
N ARG A 106 -1.09 2.47 -70.02
CA ARG A 106 -0.83 1.84 -71.37
C ARG A 106 -2.00 0.94 -71.69
N VAL A 107 -2.46 1.00 -72.93
CA VAL A 107 -3.52 0.12 -73.41
C VAL A 107 -2.99 -0.68 -74.58
N MET A 108 -3.18 -1.98 -74.54
CA MET A 108 -2.84 -2.93 -75.55
C MET A 108 -4.16 -3.63 -76.08
N ILE A 109 -4.28 -3.79 -77.35
CA ILE A 109 -5.37 -4.57 -78.00
C ILE A 109 -4.73 -5.79 -78.60
N ILE A 110 -5.22 -6.96 -78.22
CA ILE A 110 -4.66 -8.27 -78.54
C ILE A 110 -5.73 -9.06 -79.27
N ASP A 111 -5.34 -9.67 -80.39
CA ASP A 111 -6.25 -10.45 -81.22
C ASP A 111 -6.43 -11.89 -80.74
N ARG A 112 -7.21 -12.71 -81.46
CA ARG A 112 -7.48 -14.11 -81.09
C ARG A 112 -6.23 -15.00 -81.16
N ASP A 113 -5.22 -14.59 -81.94
CA ASP A 113 -3.93 -15.28 -82.07
C ASP A 113 -2.92 -14.82 -80.97
N LEU A 114 -3.39 -14.10 -79.95
CA LEU A 114 -2.58 -13.51 -78.86
C LEU A 114 -1.57 -12.47 -79.39
N LYS A 115 -1.76 -11.90 -80.58
CA LYS A 115 -0.88 -10.89 -81.08
C LYS A 115 -1.36 -9.49 -80.76
N VAL A 116 -0.45 -8.62 -80.32
CA VAL A 116 -0.72 -7.22 -80.05
C VAL A 116 -0.92 -6.48 -81.35
N ILE A 117 -2.14 -6.09 -81.66
CA ILE A 117 -2.48 -5.36 -82.86
C ILE A 117 -2.40 -3.85 -82.73
N LYS A 118 -2.58 -3.36 -81.47
CA LYS A 118 -2.41 -1.96 -81.12
C LYS A 118 -1.83 -1.83 -79.70
N ASP A 119 -0.89 -0.93 -79.57
CA ASP A 119 -0.27 -0.54 -78.33
C ASP A 119 -0.17 0.99 -78.28
N THR A 120 -0.76 1.62 -77.28
CA THR A 120 -0.73 3.09 -77.15
C THR A 120 0.66 3.65 -76.98
N TYR A 121 1.64 2.84 -76.53
CA TYR A 121 3.06 3.23 -76.44
C TYR A 121 3.89 2.75 -77.67
N SER A 122 3.28 1.97 -78.57
CA SER A 122 3.94 1.44 -79.75
C SER A 122 5.20 0.60 -79.49
N LEU A 123 5.31 -0.03 -78.29
CA LEU A 123 6.50 -0.79 -77.88
C LEU A 123 6.41 -2.28 -78.20
N ASP A 124 5.19 -2.85 -78.22
CA ASP A 124 4.96 -4.28 -78.37
C ASP A 124 4.02 -4.62 -79.52
N GLU A 125 3.71 -3.68 -80.39
CA GLU A 125 2.89 -3.95 -81.58
C GLU A 125 3.53 -5.07 -82.43
N GLY A 126 2.71 -6.07 -82.78
CA GLY A 126 3.15 -7.22 -83.58
C GLY A 126 3.77 -8.37 -82.75
N LYS A 127 4.01 -8.20 -81.43
CA LYS A 127 4.49 -9.27 -80.56
C LYS A 127 3.33 -10.09 -80.03
N THR A 128 3.64 -11.33 -79.58
CA THR A 128 2.65 -12.20 -78.97
C THR A 128 2.68 -12.01 -77.41
N ASP A 129 1.50 -11.82 -76.85
CA ASP A 129 1.34 -11.73 -75.38
C ASP A 129 0.62 -12.99 -74.87
N VAL A 130 1.34 -13.79 -74.03
CA VAL A 130 0.86 -15.04 -73.46
C VAL A 130 0.71 -14.91 -71.92
N SER A 131 0.49 -13.68 -71.42
CA SER A 131 0.26 -13.46 -69.99
C SER A 131 -0.99 -14.20 -69.49
N GLU A 132 -0.94 -14.66 -68.27
CA GLU A 132 -2.06 -15.42 -67.67
C GLU A 132 -3.38 -14.63 -67.73
N ASN A 133 -3.32 -13.33 -67.48
CA ASN A 133 -4.49 -12.45 -67.50
C ASN A 133 -5.13 -12.33 -68.88
N VAL A 134 -4.31 -12.28 -69.92
CA VAL A 134 -4.79 -12.28 -71.29
C VAL A 134 -5.43 -13.62 -71.72
N ILE A 135 -4.79 -14.72 -71.33
CA ILE A 135 -5.33 -16.08 -71.59
C ILE A 135 -6.68 -16.29 -70.90
N ARG A 136 -6.80 -15.91 -69.67
CA ARG A 136 -8.07 -16.01 -68.91
C ARG A 136 -9.16 -15.10 -69.53
N CYS A 137 -8.78 -13.92 -69.96
CA CYS A 137 -9.70 -13.00 -70.54
C CYS A 137 -10.20 -13.51 -71.96
N MET A 138 -9.35 -14.24 -72.70
CA MET A 138 -9.78 -14.94 -73.95
C MET A 138 -10.82 -16.03 -73.67
N GLN A 139 -10.87 -16.56 -72.42
CA GLN A 139 -11.90 -17.53 -72.01
C GLN A 139 -13.19 -16.82 -71.50
N GLY A 140 -13.26 -15.52 -71.61
CA GLY A 140 -14.40 -14.70 -71.19
C GLY A 140 -14.36 -14.18 -69.78
N GLU A 141 -13.26 -14.43 -68.98
CA GLU A 141 -13.10 -13.95 -67.62
C GLU A 141 -12.42 -12.58 -67.65
N THR A 142 -13.08 -11.54 -67.12
CA THR A 142 -12.40 -10.27 -66.83
C THR A 142 -11.47 -10.43 -65.66
N THR A 143 -10.20 -10.02 -65.79
CA THR A 143 -9.24 -10.09 -64.68
C THR A 143 -8.79 -8.69 -64.27
N ASN A 144 -8.49 -8.53 -63.00
CA ASN A 144 -7.83 -7.35 -62.46
C ASN A 144 -6.74 -7.77 -61.47
N GLN A 145 -5.61 -7.10 -61.56
CA GLN A 145 -4.48 -7.39 -60.69
C GLN A 145 -3.80 -6.09 -60.29
N TYR A 146 -3.60 -5.89 -58.99
CA TYR A 146 -2.80 -4.81 -58.46
C TYR A 146 -1.37 -5.28 -58.11
N ASP A 147 -0.40 -4.79 -58.88
CA ASP A 147 1.01 -5.00 -58.57
C ASP A 147 1.54 -3.87 -57.68
N ARG A 148 1.59 -4.15 -56.39
CA ARG A 148 2.08 -3.19 -55.38
C ARG A 148 3.56 -2.87 -55.56
N ARG A 149 4.37 -3.77 -56.10
CA ARG A 149 5.83 -3.57 -56.21
C ARG A 149 6.16 -2.63 -57.36
N ASN A 150 5.44 -2.77 -58.46
CA ASN A 150 5.68 -2.00 -59.67
C ASN A 150 4.71 -0.83 -59.80
N HIS A 151 3.84 -0.60 -58.82
CA HIS A 151 2.88 0.54 -58.74
C HIS A 151 1.95 0.65 -59.91
N TYR A 152 1.36 -0.46 -60.37
CA TYR A 152 0.34 -0.44 -61.41
C TYR A 152 -0.83 -1.37 -61.12
N ILE A 153 -1.97 -1.04 -61.74
CA ILE A 153 -3.15 -1.89 -61.84
C ILE A 153 -3.24 -2.38 -63.28
N GLU A 154 -3.39 -3.69 -63.44
CA GLU A 154 -3.64 -4.34 -64.70
C GLU A 154 -5.09 -4.79 -64.78
N VAL A 155 -5.80 -4.44 -65.87
CA VAL A 155 -7.21 -4.80 -66.08
C VAL A 155 -7.35 -5.34 -67.52
N THR A 156 -8.01 -6.48 -67.60
CA THR A 156 -8.37 -7.04 -68.92
C THR A 156 -9.86 -6.97 -69.13
N SER A 157 -10.26 -6.72 -70.44
CA SER A 157 -11.63 -6.74 -70.81
C SER A 157 -11.78 -7.46 -72.21
N PRO A 158 -12.71 -8.43 -72.33
CA PRO A 158 -12.90 -9.15 -73.59
C PRO A 158 -13.52 -8.24 -74.57
N ILE A 159 -13.09 -8.38 -75.86
CA ILE A 159 -13.67 -7.74 -77.01
C ILE A 159 -14.49 -8.83 -77.75
N LEU A 160 -15.82 -8.67 -77.80
CA LEU A 160 -16.72 -9.64 -78.39
C LEU A 160 -16.77 -9.46 -79.92
N GLY A 161 -16.91 -10.53 -80.63
CA GLY A 161 -17.16 -10.48 -82.11
C GLY A 161 -18.53 -9.92 -82.37
N ALA A 162 -18.69 -9.28 -83.57
CA ALA A 162 -19.92 -8.59 -83.90
C ALA A 162 -21.12 -9.51 -84.22
N GLU A 163 -20.91 -10.83 -84.53
CA GLU A 163 -21.94 -11.75 -84.95
C GLU A 163 -22.18 -12.94 -83.98
N ASP A 164 -21.16 -13.41 -83.24
CA ASP A 164 -21.22 -14.69 -82.51
C ASP A 164 -21.10 -14.62 -80.98
N ASP A 165 -21.06 -13.46 -80.36
CA ASP A 165 -20.79 -13.27 -78.92
C ASP A 165 -19.52 -14.02 -78.39
N GLU A 166 -18.68 -14.56 -79.30
CA GLU A 166 -17.39 -15.16 -78.96
C GLU A 166 -16.33 -14.06 -78.73
N VAL A 167 -15.38 -14.34 -77.82
CA VAL A 167 -14.27 -13.41 -77.62
C VAL A 167 -13.35 -13.37 -78.80
N ALA A 168 -13.34 -12.25 -79.48
CA ALA A 168 -12.54 -11.99 -80.68
C ALA A 168 -11.16 -11.38 -80.37
N GLY A 169 -11.00 -10.80 -79.19
CA GLY A 169 -9.75 -10.21 -78.72
C GLY A 169 -9.81 -9.77 -77.24
N VAL A 170 -8.72 -9.22 -76.75
CA VAL A 170 -8.60 -8.72 -75.36
C VAL A 170 -8.05 -7.31 -75.36
N MET A 171 -8.67 -6.46 -74.60
CA MET A 171 -8.11 -5.17 -74.23
C MET A 171 -7.42 -5.30 -72.92
N LEU A 172 -6.12 -5.05 -72.83
CA LEU A 172 -5.29 -5.02 -71.67
C LEU A 172 -4.91 -3.57 -71.29
N ALA A 173 -5.34 -3.10 -70.18
CA ALA A 173 -5.00 -1.76 -69.68
C ALA A 173 -4.10 -1.87 -68.42
N THR A 174 -2.94 -1.25 -68.52
CA THR A 174 -2.00 -1.14 -67.37
C THR A 174 -1.93 0.31 -66.92
N VAL A 175 -2.34 0.61 -65.70
CA VAL A 175 -2.48 1.98 -65.20
C VAL A 175 -1.61 2.22 -63.97
N ALA A 176 -0.85 3.30 -63.98
CA ALA A 176 0.02 3.67 -62.86
C ALA A 176 -0.79 4.08 -61.62
N THR A 177 -0.28 3.70 -60.46
CA THR A 177 -0.85 4.05 -59.12
C THR A 177 -0.02 5.07 -58.35
N ASP A 178 0.87 5.81 -59.05
CA ASP A 178 1.76 6.81 -58.45
C ASP A 178 1.01 7.85 -57.61
N ASN A 179 -0.18 8.26 -58.03
CA ASN A 179 -1.03 9.19 -57.27
C ASN A 179 -1.51 8.62 -55.92
N ILE A 180 -1.78 7.31 -55.89
CA ILE A 180 -2.16 6.62 -54.67
C ILE A 180 -0.96 6.58 -53.70
N GLU A 181 0.22 6.22 -54.22
CA GLU A 181 1.46 6.18 -53.46
C GLU A 181 1.84 7.56 -52.93
N ALA A 182 1.78 8.61 -53.76
CA ALA A 182 2.03 9.98 -53.32
C ALA A 182 1.09 10.41 -52.18
N THR A 183 -0.18 10.03 -52.26
CA THR A 183 -1.14 10.32 -51.16
C THR A 183 -0.82 9.54 -49.90
N ILE A 184 -0.41 8.28 -50.02
CA ILE A 184 0.03 7.46 -48.88
C ILE A 184 1.24 8.11 -48.17
N GLN A 185 2.24 8.60 -48.93
CA GLN A 185 3.38 9.31 -48.39
C GLN A 185 2.98 10.60 -47.65
N ILE A 186 2.03 11.35 -48.21
CA ILE A 186 1.48 12.54 -47.57
C ILE A 186 0.79 12.16 -46.25
N LEU A 187 -0.01 11.09 -46.22
CA LEU A 187 -0.68 10.59 -45.01
C LEU A 187 0.33 10.16 -43.94
N TYR A 188 1.40 9.46 -44.30
CA TYR A 188 2.47 9.11 -43.34
C TYR A 188 3.18 10.34 -42.81
N THR A 189 3.50 11.30 -43.66
CA THR A 189 4.24 12.51 -43.24
C THR A 189 3.39 13.37 -42.30
N HIS A 190 2.17 13.71 -42.71
CA HIS A 190 1.28 14.55 -41.90
C HIS A 190 0.78 13.79 -40.65
N GLY A 191 0.44 12.51 -40.79
CA GLY A 191 0.07 11.65 -39.66
C GLY A 191 1.22 11.51 -38.66
N GLY A 192 2.45 11.36 -39.14
CA GLY A 192 3.64 11.32 -38.30
C GLY A 192 3.87 12.61 -37.48
N VAL A 193 3.63 13.79 -38.12
CA VAL A 193 3.69 15.08 -37.42
C VAL A 193 2.63 15.15 -36.34
N VAL A 194 1.38 14.76 -36.63
CA VAL A 194 0.30 14.74 -35.62
C VAL A 194 0.62 13.82 -34.47
N VAL A 195 1.11 12.60 -34.74
CA VAL A 195 1.57 11.65 -33.69
C VAL A 195 2.68 12.26 -32.87
N GLY A 196 3.63 12.98 -33.48
CA GLY A 196 4.70 13.68 -32.77
C GLY A 196 4.20 14.76 -31.82
N ILE A 197 3.23 15.56 -32.25
CA ILE A 197 2.61 16.61 -31.42
C ILE A 197 1.86 15.96 -30.24
N ILE A 198 1.07 14.92 -30.50
CA ILE A 198 0.35 14.19 -29.44
C ILE A 198 1.33 13.60 -28.43
N LEU A 199 2.46 13.03 -28.87
CA LEU A 199 3.50 12.48 -28.00
C LEU A 199 4.10 13.54 -27.07
N ILE A 200 4.37 14.74 -27.59
CA ILE A 200 4.88 15.85 -26.77
C ILE A 200 3.83 16.25 -25.72
N LEU A 201 2.57 16.42 -26.14
CA LEU A 201 1.48 16.77 -25.22
C LEU A 201 1.29 15.70 -24.13
N LEU A 202 1.31 14.42 -24.49
CA LEU A 202 1.20 13.31 -23.54
C LEU A 202 2.38 13.27 -22.56
N THR A 203 3.58 13.60 -23.05
CA THR A 203 4.76 13.65 -22.19
C THR A 203 4.66 14.77 -21.17
N VAL A 204 4.28 15.98 -21.61
CA VAL A 204 4.09 17.14 -20.72
C VAL A 204 2.97 16.86 -19.70
N PHE A 205 1.85 16.33 -20.14
CA PHE A 205 0.74 15.96 -19.28
C PHE A 205 1.12 14.84 -18.30
N GLY A 206 1.84 13.83 -18.77
CA GLY A 206 2.35 12.74 -17.93
C GLY A 206 3.31 13.23 -16.85
N VAL A 207 4.19 14.20 -17.16
CA VAL A 207 5.07 14.83 -16.17
C VAL A 207 4.24 15.58 -15.11
N PHE A 208 3.24 16.36 -15.55
CA PHE A 208 2.36 17.10 -14.65
C PHE A 208 1.60 16.19 -13.67
N ILE A 209 0.98 15.12 -14.20
CA ILE A 209 0.25 14.14 -13.38
C ILE A 209 1.20 13.39 -12.45
N ALA A 210 2.35 12.93 -12.95
CA ALA A 210 3.34 12.21 -12.12
C ALA A 210 3.82 13.06 -10.95
N ASP A 211 4.07 14.36 -11.19
CA ASP A 211 4.50 15.28 -10.15
C ASP A 211 3.40 15.53 -9.11
N ARG A 212 2.16 15.73 -9.57
CA ARG A 212 1.01 15.91 -8.68
C ARG A 212 0.71 14.68 -7.81
N MET A 213 0.93 13.46 -8.31
CA MET A 213 0.72 12.21 -7.58
C MET A 213 1.85 11.88 -6.60
N VAL A 214 3.10 12.20 -6.96
CA VAL A 214 4.28 11.76 -6.17
C VAL A 214 4.67 12.78 -5.10
N ARG A 215 4.45 14.07 -5.30
CA ARG A 215 4.77 15.12 -4.31
C ARG A 215 4.17 14.88 -2.92
N PRO A 216 2.87 14.52 -2.78
CA PRO A 216 2.27 14.23 -1.48
C PRO A 216 2.98 13.10 -0.72
N ILE A 217 3.35 12.04 -1.43
CA ILE A 217 4.05 10.89 -0.85
C ILE A 217 5.43 11.31 -0.33
N HIS A 218 6.17 12.12 -1.09
CA HIS A 218 7.46 12.64 -0.63
C HIS A 218 7.35 13.53 0.61
N ARG A 219 6.27 14.31 0.75
CA ARG A 219 6.02 15.11 1.96
C ARG A 219 5.82 14.23 3.18
N ILE A 220 5.03 13.14 3.04
CA ILE A 220 4.80 12.17 4.12
C ILE A 220 6.12 11.49 4.50
N THR A 221 6.90 11.04 3.50
CA THR A 221 8.20 10.38 3.75
C THR A 221 9.19 11.31 4.45
N GLY A 222 9.27 12.58 4.01
CA GLY A 222 10.14 13.57 4.65
C GLY A 222 9.71 13.89 6.09
N ALA A 223 8.40 13.94 6.37
CA ALA A 223 7.90 14.11 7.73
C ALA A 223 8.25 12.91 8.64
N ILE A 224 8.20 11.68 8.09
CA ILE A 224 8.62 10.47 8.82
C ILE A 224 10.11 10.51 9.14
N GLU A 225 10.96 10.95 8.22
CA GLU A 225 12.40 11.08 8.42
C GLU A 225 12.72 12.13 9.51
N ASN A 226 12.02 13.27 9.51
CA ASN A 226 12.24 14.33 10.50
C ASN A 226 11.84 13.91 11.93
N VAL A 227 10.88 12.98 12.08
CA VAL A 227 10.49 12.44 13.40
C VAL A 227 11.63 11.65 14.05
N THR A 228 12.54 11.06 13.28
CA THR A 228 13.71 10.33 13.81
C THR A 228 14.78 11.27 14.39
N GLU A 229 14.77 12.56 14.03
CA GLU A 229 15.71 13.58 14.50
C GLU A 229 15.17 14.41 15.69
N GLY A 230 13.92 14.23 16.07
CA GLY A 230 13.22 14.92 17.16
C GLY A 230 11.77 15.19 16.80
N TYR A 231 10.86 15.10 17.77
CA TYR A 231 9.43 15.34 17.54
C TYR A 231 9.20 16.78 17.07
N SER A 232 8.82 16.98 15.81
CA SER A 232 8.20 18.25 15.42
C SER A 232 6.72 18.18 15.82
N ASP A 233 6.23 19.23 16.50
CA ASP A 233 4.81 19.37 16.85
C ASP A 233 3.92 19.64 15.63
N ASP A 234 4.49 19.67 14.42
CA ASP A 234 3.77 19.95 13.20
C ASP A 234 2.92 18.77 12.76
N VAL A 235 1.62 18.96 12.83
CA VAL A 235 0.63 18.02 12.31
C VAL A 235 0.79 17.93 10.79
N LEU A 236 1.08 16.75 10.29
CA LEU A 236 1.19 16.51 8.86
C LEU A 236 -0.19 16.64 8.20
N HIS A 237 -0.36 17.67 7.35
CA HIS A 237 -1.60 17.90 6.62
C HIS A 237 -1.38 17.74 5.12
N VAL A 238 -1.94 16.67 4.54
CA VAL A 238 -1.84 16.35 3.11
C VAL A 238 -3.23 16.00 2.57
N ASP A 239 -3.87 16.98 1.95
CA ASP A 239 -5.27 16.92 1.47
C ASP A 239 -5.40 16.70 -0.05
N THR A 240 -4.36 16.18 -0.72
CA THR A 240 -4.35 16.11 -2.19
C THR A 240 -5.23 14.97 -2.73
N PHE A 241 -5.21 13.82 -2.09
CA PHE A 241 -5.98 12.62 -2.44
C PHE A 241 -6.53 11.98 -1.17
N THR A 242 -7.65 11.27 -1.27
CA THR A 242 -8.29 10.56 -0.14
C THR A 242 -7.32 9.61 0.54
N GLU A 243 -6.53 8.85 -0.25
CA GLU A 243 -5.56 7.88 0.24
C GLU A 243 -4.40 8.55 0.99
N THR A 244 -3.90 9.68 0.48
CA THR A 244 -2.82 10.41 1.15
C THR A 244 -3.29 11.10 2.41
N ARG A 245 -4.56 11.55 2.48
CA ARG A 245 -5.18 12.09 3.68
C ARG A 245 -5.33 11.00 4.75
N GLN A 246 -5.87 9.84 4.41
CA GLN A 246 -5.99 8.70 5.34
C GLN A 246 -4.62 8.28 5.89
N LEU A 247 -3.59 8.24 5.04
CA LEU A 247 -2.23 7.92 5.47
C LEU A 247 -1.67 8.99 6.42
N SER A 248 -1.92 10.27 6.14
CA SER A 248 -1.53 11.40 7.00
C SER A 248 -2.23 11.35 8.36
N GLU A 249 -3.53 11.07 8.40
CA GLU A 249 -4.31 10.90 9.63
C GLU A 249 -3.81 9.70 10.47
N ALA A 250 -3.56 8.55 9.81
CA ALA A 250 -3.02 7.37 10.49
C ALA A 250 -1.62 7.64 11.07
N PHE A 251 -0.78 8.36 10.34
CA PHE A 251 0.54 8.77 10.80
C PHE A 251 0.46 9.71 12.00
N ASN A 252 -0.37 10.78 11.94
CA ASN A 252 -0.58 11.69 13.04
C ASN A 252 -1.10 10.98 14.31
N LYS A 253 -2.01 10.01 14.13
CA LYS A 253 -2.50 9.17 15.24
C LYS A 253 -1.38 8.33 15.86
N MET A 254 -0.47 7.81 15.04
CA MET A 254 0.71 7.07 15.52
C MET A 254 1.66 8.00 16.28
N LEU A 255 1.95 9.18 15.74
CA LEU A 255 2.78 10.18 16.42
C LEU A 255 2.19 10.61 17.76
N GLY A 256 0.89 10.87 17.82
CA GLY A 256 0.21 11.21 19.09
C GLY A 256 0.36 10.10 20.13
N ARG A 257 0.27 8.83 19.72
CA ARG A 257 0.51 7.70 20.63
C ARG A 257 1.97 7.61 21.10
N LEU A 258 2.93 7.84 20.20
CA LEU A 258 4.35 7.85 20.55
C LEU A 258 4.67 8.97 21.54
N LYS A 259 4.12 10.17 21.34
CA LYS A 259 4.29 11.32 22.24
C LYS A 259 3.76 11.01 23.64
N ILE A 260 2.55 10.46 23.74
CA ILE A 260 1.96 10.06 25.04
C ILE A 260 2.83 9.00 25.74
N LEU A 261 3.39 8.05 24.97
CA LEU A 261 4.27 7.02 25.54
C LEU A 261 5.58 7.60 26.05
N ASP A 262 6.14 8.57 25.34
CA ASP A 262 7.41 9.21 25.70
C ASP A 262 7.23 10.13 26.93
N GLU A 263 6.17 10.94 26.94
CA GLU A 263 5.77 11.76 28.08
C GLU A 263 5.55 10.88 29.34
N SER A 264 4.82 9.77 29.20
CA SER A 264 4.61 8.82 30.29
C SER A 264 5.92 8.17 30.78
N ARG A 265 6.88 7.93 29.86
CA ARG A 265 8.20 7.41 30.21
C ARG A 265 9.04 8.43 30.97
N GLU A 266 9.04 9.68 30.51
CA GLU A 266 9.77 10.78 31.19
C GLU A 266 9.20 11.03 32.57
N GLU A 267 7.87 11.07 32.71
CA GLU A 267 7.19 11.20 33.99
C GLU A 267 7.54 10.04 34.92
N PHE A 268 7.55 8.81 34.41
CA PHE A 268 7.97 7.63 35.18
C PHE A 268 9.40 7.76 35.73
N VAL A 269 10.36 8.15 34.85
CA VAL A 269 11.77 8.33 35.27
C VAL A 269 11.91 9.44 36.31
N SER A 270 11.20 10.53 36.14
CA SER A 270 11.17 11.65 37.07
C SER A 270 10.63 11.20 38.45
N ASN A 271 9.48 10.52 38.47
CA ASN A 271 8.84 10.06 39.68
C ASN A 271 9.71 9.02 40.43
N VAL A 272 10.32 8.05 39.70
CA VAL A 272 11.29 7.11 40.28
C VAL A 272 12.44 7.86 40.94
N SER A 273 13.01 8.85 40.25
CA SER A 273 14.14 9.62 40.76
C SER A 273 13.78 10.37 42.06
N HIS A 274 12.58 10.95 42.08
CA HIS A 274 12.07 11.64 43.28
C HIS A 274 11.80 10.71 44.45
N GLU A 275 11.14 9.57 44.21
CA GLU A 275 10.78 8.60 45.27
C GLU A 275 12.01 7.87 45.86
N LEU A 276 13.09 7.70 45.07
CA LEU A 276 14.37 7.17 45.60
C LEU A 276 15.21 8.23 46.31
N LYS A 277 15.20 9.49 45.82
CA LYS A 277 16.01 10.56 46.44
C LYS A 277 15.55 10.92 47.85
N THR A 278 14.25 10.86 48.13
CA THR A 278 13.68 11.24 49.41
C THR A 278 14.19 10.36 50.59
N PRO A 279 14.05 9.01 50.55
CA PRO A 279 14.57 8.15 51.63
C PRO A 279 16.10 8.23 51.75
N MET A 280 16.84 8.30 50.63
CA MET A 280 18.28 8.48 50.66
C MET A 280 18.69 9.78 51.36
N THR A 281 17.97 10.88 51.10
CA THR A 281 18.25 12.15 51.78
C THR A 281 17.91 12.09 53.27
N SER A 282 16.80 11.45 53.64
CA SER A 282 16.41 11.23 55.04
C SER A 282 17.47 10.40 55.80
N MET A 283 17.88 9.27 55.23
CA MET A 283 18.96 8.44 55.79
C MET A 283 20.26 9.21 55.97
N LYS A 284 20.62 10.04 54.96
CA LYS A 284 21.82 10.87 55.04
C LYS A 284 21.75 11.88 56.19
N VAL A 285 20.62 12.57 56.31
CA VAL A 285 20.42 13.57 57.40
C VAL A 285 20.49 12.89 58.77
N LEU A 286 19.86 11.72 58.96
CA LEU A 286 19.93 10.95 60.19
C LEU A 286 21.37 10.50 60.51
N ALA A 287 22.08 10.00 59.51
CA ALA A 287 23.47 9.58 59.65
C ALA A 287 24.41 10.75 59.96
N ASP A 288 24.28 11.89 59.23
CA ASP A 288 25.07 13.10 59.47
C ASP A 288 24.81 13.64 60.93
N SER A 289 23.53 13.62 61.36
CA SER A 289 23.16 14.02 62.72
C SER A 289 23.82 13.12 63.79
N LEU A 290 23.86 11.81 63.59
CA LEU A 290 24.54 10.86 64.43
C LEU A 290 26.06 11.11 64.54
N LEU A 291 26.68 11.47 63.39
CA LEU A 291 28.13 11.73 63.32
C LEU A 291 28.52 13.03 63.99
N GLU A 292 27.63 14.03 64.05
CA GLU A 292 27.86 15.32 64.70
C GLU A 292 27.65 15.25 66.23
N MET A 293 26.92 14.26 66.77
CA MET A 293 26.67 14.07 68.17
C MET A 293 27.86 13.44 68.85
N LYS A 294 28.57 14.21 69.72
CA LYS A 294 29.76 13.73 70.42
C LYS A 294 29.45 12.88 71.64
N GLU A 295 28.30 13.09 72.32
CA GLU A 295 27.90 12.42 73.59
C GLU A 295 26.36 12.24 73.62
N ALA A 296 25.79 11.45 72.71
CA ALA A 296 24.37 11.13 72.77
C ALA A 296 24.09 9.89 73.62
N PRO A 297 22.94 9.82 74.34
CA PRO A 297 22.50 8.59 74.98
C PRO A 297 22.41 7.41 74.04
N VAL A 298 22.68 6.19 74.56
CA VAL A 298 22.65 4.96 73.73
C VAL A 298 21.28 4.73 73.15
N GLU A 299 20.24 5.10 73.82
CA GLU A 299 18.83 5.03 73.39
C GLU A 299 18.58 5.87 72.11
N MET A 300 19.21 7.06 72.01
CA MET A 300 19.10 7.94 70.89
C MET A 300 19.82 7.37 69.63
N TYR A 301 20.99 6.75 69.80
CA TYR A 301 21.66 6.02 68.72
C TYR A 301 20.81 4.87 68.24
N GLN A 302 20.12 4.15 69.10
CA GLN A 302 19.24 3.04 68.76
C GLN A 302 18.02 3.55 67.94
N GLU A 303 17.43 4.67 68.39
CA GLU A 303 16.28 5.27 67.70
C GLU A 303 16.65 5.70 66.23
N PHE A 304 17.73 6.47 66.05
CA PHE A 304 18.20 6.89 64.74
C PHE A 304 18.58 5.71 63.82
N MET A 305 19.25 4.69 64.39
CA MET A 305 19.58 3.48 63.61
C MET A 305 18.35 2.68 63.25
N GLN A 306 17.30 2.64 64.09
CA GLN A 306 16.01 2.04 63.76
C GLN A 306 15.31 2.82 62.61
N ASP A 307 15.37 4.14 62.64
CA ASP A 307 14.77 4.96 61.60
C ASP A 307 15.52 4.85 60.28
N ILE A 308 16.87 4.77 60.30
CA ILE A 308 17.66 4.46 59.10
C ILE A 308 17.29 3.06 58.58
N ALA A 309 17.13 2.06 59.42
CA ALA A 309 16.74 0.72 59.03
C ALA A 309 15.36 0.70 58.36
N LYS A 310 14.37 1.43 58.90
CA LYS A 310 13.03 1.59 58.30
C LYS A 310 13.08 2.24 56.90
N GLU A 311 13.94 3.26 56.73
CA GLU A 311 14.09 3.91 55.40
C GLU A 311 14.77 2.99 54.40
N ILE A 312 15.74 2.15 54.79
CA ILE A 312 16.34 1.11 53.96
C ILE A 312 15.28 0.07 53.53
N ASP A 313 14.46 -0.41 54.46
CA ASP A 313 13.38 -1.35 54.14
C ASP A 313 12.37 -0.75 53.15
N ARG A 314 12.04 0.53 53.33
CA ARG A 314 11.18 1.27 52.42
C ARG A 314 11.78 1.40 51.00
N GLU A 315 13.08 1.72 50.90
CA GLU A 315 13.77 1.82 49.61
C GLU A 315 13.80 0.46 48.89
N ASN A 316 14.10 -0.62 49.64
CA ASN A 316 14.05 -1.99 49.10
C ASN A 316 12.67 -2.36 48.60
N GLN A 317 11.59 -1.93 49.26
CA GLN A 317 10.21 -2.14 48.80
C GLN A 317 9.94 -1.39 47.48
N ILE A 318 10.34 -0.11 47.38
CA ILE A 318 10.23 0.69 46.17
C ILE A 318 10.94 0.00 44.98
N ILE A 319 12.17 -0.46 45.18
CA ILE A 319 12.97 -1.16 44.18
C ILE A 319 12.27 -2.47 43.74
N THR A 320 11.75 -3.24 44.69
CA THR A 320 11.05 -4.51 44.42
C THR A 320 9.77 -4.27 43.61
N ASP A 321 8.98 -3.27 43.98
CA ASP A 321 7.77 -2.87 43.28
C ASP A 321 8.07 -2.40 41.86
N LEU A 322 9.11 -1.58 41.65
CA LEU A 322 9.58 -1.13 40.35
C LEU A 322 10.01 -2.30 39.46
N LEU A 323 10.83 -3.22 40.01
CA LEU A 323 11.27 -4.40 39.27
C LEU A 323 10.09 -5.29 38.85
N SER A 324 9.10 -5.43 39.72
CA SER A 324 7.88 -6.18 39.46
C SER A 324 7.09 -5.54 38.33
N LEU A 325 6.95 -4.20 38.33
CA LEU A 325 6.26 -3.43 37.32
C LEU A 325 6.95 -3.51 35.95
N VAL A 326 8.28 -3.34 35.90
CA VAL A 326 9.08 -3.44 34.66
C VAL A 326 9.04 -4.87 34.07
N LYS A 327 9.09 -5.89 34.93
CA LYS A 327 8.95 -7.29 34.50
C LYS A 327 7.56 -7.55 33.91
N MET A 328 6.50 -6.98 34.45
CA MET A 328 5.14 -7.12 33.93
C MET A 328 4.96 -6.42 32.59
N ASP A 329 5.52 -5.22 32.41
CA ASP A 329 5.46 -4.48 31.13
C ASP A 329 6.17 -5.21 29.97
N LYS A 330 7.30 -5.87 30.24
CA LYS A 330 8.06 -6.63 29.23
C LYS A 330 7.49 -8.02 28.94
N THR A 331 6.72 -8.61 29.84
CA THR A 331 6.33 -10.03 29.78
C THR A 331 4.86 -10.27 29.47
N GLY A 332 4.18 -9.35 28.79
CA GLY A 332 2.88 -9.68 28.17
C GLY A 332 2.91 -10.92 27.27
N GLN A 333 4.11 -11.44 26.95
CA GLN A 333 4.33 -12.62 26.10
C GLN A 333 4.71 -13.91 26.87
N ASN A 334 5.04 -13.86 28.18
CA ASN A 334 5.49 -15.06 28.94
C ASN A 334 4.76 -15.17 30.28
N LEU A 335 3.45 -15.45 30.25
CA LEU A 335 2.70 -15.84 31.45
C LEU A 335 2.92 -17.33 31.70
N ASN A 336 3.20 -17.69 32.97
CA ASN A 336 3.20 -19.08 33.38
C ASN A 336 1.79 -19.49 33.81
N ILE A 337 0.94 -19.71 32.80
CA ILE A 337 -0.47 -20.06 33.02
C ILE A 337 -0.56 -21.53 33.47
N GLN A 338 -1.22 -21.74 34.58
CA GLN A 338 -1.53 -23.07 35.14
C GLN A 338 -2.91 -23.06 35.77
N THR A 339 -3.52 -24.23 35.90
CA THR A 339 -4.80 -24.37 36.58
C THR A 339 -4.58 -24.30 38.09
N VAL A 340 -5.13 -23.29 38.75
CA VAL A 340 -4.96 -22.99 40.15
C VAL A 340 -6.30 -23.02 40.87
N ASN A 341 -6.36 -23.57 42.06
CA ASN A 341 -7.51 -23.49 42.96
C ASN A 341 -7.52 -22.11 43.61
N ILE A 342 -8.44 -21.25 43.21
CA ILE A 342 -8.52 -19.85 43.66
C ILE A 342 -8.89 -19.76 45.18
N ASN A 343 -9.70 -20.69 45.67
CA ASN A 343 -10.05 -20.72 47.08
C ASN A 343 -8.83 -20.93 47.99
N GLU A 344 -8.04 -21.94 47.67
CA GLU A 344 -6.81 -22.24 48.43
C GLU A 344 -5.78 -21.12 48.32
N LEU A 345 -5.65 -20.53 47.13
CA LEU A 345 -4.75 -19.40 46.92
C LEU A 345 -5.13 -18.17 47.76
N LEU A 346 -6.42 -17.84 47.81
CA LEU A 346 -6.93 -16.73 48.63
C LEU A 346 -6.72 -17.00 50.13
N GLU A 347 -6.99 -18.22 50.59
CA GLU A 347 -6.75 -18.61 51.98
C GLU A 347 -5.27 -18.44 52.34
N GLN A 348 -4.34 -18.86 51.47
CA GLN A 348 -2.88 -18.69 51.67
C GLN A 348 -2.51 -17.22 51.76
N ILE A 349 -3.02 -16.37 50.87
CA ILE A 349 -2.76 -14.92 50.86
C ILE A 349 -3.26 -14.31 52.20
N LEU A 350 -4.49 -14.57 52.57
CA LEU A 350 -5.08 -14.02 53.77
C LEU A 350 -4.38 -14.52 55.04
N LYS A 351 -4.00 -15.81 55.11
CA LYS A 351 -3.20 -16.37 56.21
C LYS A 351 -1.87 -15.66 56.38
N ARG A 352 -1.20 -15.31 55.28
CA ARG A 352 0.07 -14.57 55.30
C ARG A 352 -0.12 -13.14 55.78
N LEU A 353 -1.22 -12.48 55.47
CA LEU A 353 -1.49 -11.08 55.84
C LEU A 353 -2.15 -10.91 57.21
N ARG A 354 -2.73 -11.97 57.79
CA ARG A 354 -3.39 -11.96 59.09
C ARG A 354 -2.55 -11.34 60.24
N PRO A 355 -1.22 -11.64 60.37
CA PRO A 355 -0.43 -11.01 61.40
C PRO A 355 -0.30 -9.48 61.30
N ILE A 356 -0.46 -8.93 60.07
CA ILE A 356 -0.43 -7.48 59.85
C ILE A 356 -1.79 -6.88 60.21
N ALA A 357 -2.90 -7.55 59.87
CA ALA A 357 -4.25 -7.14 60.24
C ALA A 357 -4.46 -7.17 61.76
N ASP A 358 -3.97 -8.24 62.42
CA ASP A 358 -4.07 -8.40 63.87
C ASP A 358 -3.37 -7.27 64.66
N LYS A 359 -2.24 -6.73 64.14
CA LYS A 359 -1.57 -5.58 64.77
C LYS A 359 -2.41 -4.30 64.82
N LYS A 360 -3.38 -4.15 63.90
CA LYS A 360 -4.35 -3.05 63.83
C LYS A 360 -5.74 -3.43 64.36
N ASN A 361 -5.89 -4.64 64.92
CA ASN A 361 -7.18 -5.20 65.31
C ASN A 361 -8.23 -5.19 64.17
N VAL A 362 -7.79 -5.41 62.92
CA VAL A 362 -8.69 -5.46 61.78
C VAL A 362 -9.18 -6.90 61.59
N GLU A 363 -10.50 -7.11 61.66
CA GLU A 363 -11.11 -8.41 61.42
C GLU A 363 -11.08 -8.74 59.92
N MET A 364 -10.57 -9.94 59.56
CA MET A 364 -10.47 -10.35 58.17
C MET A 364 -11.24 -11.64 57.94
N VAL A 365 -12.30 -11.55 57.11
CA VAL A 365 -13.23 -12.64 56.81
C VAL A 365 -13.13 -13.00 55.32
N MET A 366 -13.11 -14.31 55.03
CA MET A 366 -13.23 -14.84 53.68
C MET A 366 -14.56 -15.54 53.51
N GLU A 367 -15.30 -15.19 52.43
CA GLU A 367 -16.52 -15.84 52.03
C GLU A 367 -16.38 -16.43 50.60
N SER A 368 -16.66 -17.71 50.48
CA SER A 368 -16.64 -18.37 49.18
C SER A 368 -17.93 -19.13 48.94
N PHE A 369 -18.58 -18.83 47.83
CA PHE A 369 -19.87 -19.42 47.47
C PHE A 369 -19.74 -20.79 46.79
N ARG A 370 -18.57 -21.11 46.25
CA ARG A 370 -18.28 -22.37 45.56
C ARG A 370 -16.78 -22.56 45.31
N PRO A 371 -16.31 -23.81 45.10
CA PRO A 371 -14.96 -24.06 44.63
C PRO A 371 -14.75 -23.44 43.21
N VAL A 372 -13.62 -22.75 43.03
CA VAL A 372 -13.25 -22.10 41.78
C VAL A 372 -11.84 -22.51 41.36
N SER A 373 -11.70 -23.09 40.17
CA SER A 373 -10.40 -23.34 39.54
C SER A 373 -10.32 -22.51 38.28
N ALA A 374 -9.18 -21.87 38.04
CA ALA A 374 -8.98 -21.01 36.87
C ALA A 374 -7.56 -21.12 36.32
N GLU A 375 -7.40 -20.81 35.05
CA GLU A 375 -6.10 -20.76 34.38
C GLU A 375 -5.46 -19.38 34.56
N ILE A 376 -4.48 -19.28 35.46
CA ILE A 376 -3.81 -18.03 35.81
C ILE A 376 -2.30 -18.23 36.03
N ASP A 377 -1.55 -17.11 35.99
CA ASP A 377 -0.19 -17.03 36.55
C ASP A 377 -0.29 -16.77 38.05
N GLU A 378 -0.09 -17.84 38.83
CA GLU A 378 -0.27 -17.83 40.26
C GLU A 378 0.54 -16.74 40.95
N MET A 379 1.80 -16.50 40.50
CA MET A 379 2.68 -15.51 41.13
C MET A 379 2.18 -14.09 40.92
N LYS A 380 1.82 -13.75 39.67
CA LYS A 380 1.32 -12.41 39.35
C LYS A 380 -0.04 -12.15 39.96
N PHE A 381 -0.88 -13.18 40.00
CA PHE A 381 -2.20 -13.07 40.60
C PHE A 381 -2.13 -12.91 42.11
N THR A 382 -1.27 -13.70 42.76
CA THR A 382 -0.96 -13.56 44.22
C THR A 382 -0.53 -12.13 44.54
N LEU A 383 0.36 -11.55 43.71
CA LEU A 383 0.83 -10.19 43.89
C LEU A 383 -0.31 -9.17 43.78
N ALA A 384 -1.21 -9.35 42.79
CA ALA A 384 -2.37 -8.47 42.61
C ALA A 384 -3.28 -8.45 43.87
N ILE A 385 -3.68 -9.64 44.34
CA ILE A 385 -4.62 -9.74 45.46
C ILE A 385 -3.94 -9.32 46.75
N SER A 386 -2.66 -9.65 46.96
CA SER A 386 -1.91 -9.18 48.12
C SER A 386 -1.88 -7.66 48.23
N ASN A 387 -1.61 -6.95 47.13
CA ASN A 387 -1.62 -5.48 47.08
C ASN A 387 -3.00 -4.89 47.45
N LEU A 388 -4.10 -5.51 46.98
CA LEU A 388 -5.45 -5.05 47.32
C LEU A 388 -5.76 -5.25 48.80
N VAL A 389 -5.44 -6.43 49.35
CA VAL A 389 -5.69 -6.73 50.76
C VAL A 389 -4.74 -5.94 51.69
N GLU A 390 -3.48 -5.76 51.32
CA GLU A 390 -2.55 -4.92 52.06
C GLU A 390 -3.01 -3.46 52.12
N ASN A 391 -3.54 -2.92 51.04
CA ASN A 391 -4.14 -1.59 51.03
C ASN A 391 -5.38 -1.53 51.92
N ALA A 392 -6.26 -2.53 51.88
CA ALA A 392 -7.42 -2.63 52.76
C ALA A 392 -7.06 -2.67 54.25
N ILE A 393 -5.96 -3.34 54.63
CA ILE A 393 -5.43 -3.33 56.02
C ILE A 393 -4.85 -1.96 56.37
N LYS A 394 -4.05 -1.42 55.48
CA LYS A 394 -3.27 -0.23 55.67
C LYS A 394 -4.09 1.03 55.87
N TYR A 395 -5.12 1.21 55.03
CA TYR A 395 -6.01 2.35 55.07
C TYR A 395 -7.30 2.12 55.85
N ASN A 396 -7.33 1.02 56.66
CA ASN A 396 -8.45 0.74 57.54
C ASN A 396 -8.35 1.55 58.86
N HIS A 397 -9.47 1.66 59.53
CA HIS A 397 -9.52 2.14 60.92
C HIS A 397 -9.12 1.04 61.87
N ASP A 398 -8.67 1.44 63.10
CA ASP A 398 -8.45 0.50 64.18
C ASP A 398 -9.79 -0.15 64.57
N ASN A 399 -9.79 -1.47 64.74
CA ASN A 399 -10.98 -2.30 64.95
C ASN A 399 -11.95 -2.33 63.75
N GLY A 400 -11.46 -2.03 62.53
CA GLY A 400 -12.23 -2.17 61.28
C GLY A 400 -12.33 -3.62 60.81
N TRP A 401 -12.89 -3.79 59.64
CA TRP A 401 -13.06 -5.11 59.03
C TRP A 401 -12.66 -5.13 57.57
N ILE A 402 -12.30 -6.30 57.04
CA ILE A 402 -12.04 -6.60 55.66
C ILE A 402 -12.81 -7.86 55.26
N HIS A 403 -13.61 -7.77 54.25
CA HIS A 403 -14.37 -8.89 53.70
C HIS A 403 -13.91 -9.24 52.29
N VAL A 404 -13.37 -10.44 52.12
CA VAL A 404 -12.91 -10.95 50.82
C VAL A 404 -13.90 -12.01 50.34
N SER A 405 -14.64 -11.73 49.29
CA SER A 405 -15.61 -12.67 48.72
C SER A 405 -15.17 -13.20 47.37
N LEU A 406 -15.36 -14.52 47.15
CA LEU A 406 -15.10 -15.22 45.89
C LEU A 406 -16.39 -15.77 45.31
N ASN A 407 -16.68 -15.42 44.05
CA ASN A 407 -17.80 -15.97 43.31
C ASN A 407 -17.33 -16.26 41.87
N ALA A 408 -18.10 -17.07 41.10
CA ALA A 408 -17.83 -17.33 39.69
C ALA A 408 -19.14 -17.57 38.92
N ASP A 409 -19.17 -17.20 37.67
CA ASP A 409 -20.17 -17.63 36.71
C ASP A 409 -19.58 -18.69 35.76
N HIS A 410 -20.13 -18.88 34.58
CA HIS A 410 -19.69 -19.87 33.60
C HIS A 410 -18.47 -19.41 32.75
N LYS A 411 -18.07 -18.15 32.88
CA LYS A 411 -16.97 -17.55 32.09
C LYS A 411 -15.91 -16.89 32.94
N TYR A 412 -16.30 -16.30 34.07
CA TYR A 412 -15.44 -15.46 34.88
C TYR A 412 -15.55 -15.87 36.35
N PHE A 413 -14.49 -15.61 37.11
CA PHE A 413 -14.56 -15.52 38.52
C PHE A 413 -14.35 -14.08 39.00
N TYR A 414 -14.89 -13.79 40.16
CA TYR A 414 -14.95 -12.47 40.76
C TYR A 414 -14.40 -12.53 42.17
N ILE A 415 -13.43 -11.66 42.44
CA ILE A 415 -12.96 -11.44 43.80
C ILE A 415 -13.33 -10.02 44.16
N LYS A 416 -13.98 -9.88 45.31
CA LYS A 416 -14.36 -8.60 45.88
C LYS A 416 -13.63 -8.44 47.21
N VAL A 417 -12.87 -7.35 47.36
CA VAL A 417 -12.17 -6.96 48.58
C VAL A 417 -12.86 -5.70 49.07
N GLU A 418 -13.53 -5.79 50.19
CA GLU A 418 -14.28 -4.72 50.87
C GLU A 418 -13.61 -4.40 52.18
N ASP A 419 -13.45 -3.13 52.47
CA ASP A 419 -12.90 -2.63 53.74
C ASP A 419 -13.78 -1.52 54.33
N SER A 420 -13.68 -1.36 55.65
CA SER A 420 -14.33 -0.28 56.39
C SER A 420 -13.42 0.90 56.64
N GLY A 421 -12.45 1.13 55.75
CA GLY A 421 -11.41 2.14 55.96
C GLY A 421 -11.86 3.56 55.62
N ILE A 422 -10.88 4.43 55.43
CA ILE A 422 -11.08 5.88 55.21
C ILE A 422 -11.82 6.21 53.91
N GLY A 423 -11.93 5.26 52.96
CA GLY A 423 -12.47 5.50 51.67
C GLY A 423 -11.55 6.30 50.75
N ILE A 424 -12.05 6.58 49.50
CA ILE A 424 -11.33 7.30 48.47
C ILE A 424 -12.25 8.39 47.92
N PRO A 425 -11.84 9.66 47.91
CA PRO A 425 -12.63 10.75 47.31
C PRO A 425 -12.96 10.46 45.85
N GLU A 426 -14.12 10.90 45.40
CA GLU A 426 -14.62 10.62 44.03
C GLU A 426 -13.67 11.17 42.96
N GLU A 427 -13.05 12.33 43.18
CA GLU A 427 -12.11 12.98 42.30
C GLU A 427 -10.81 12.19 42.10
N ASP A 428 -10.39 11.40 43.08
CA ASP A 428 -9.16 10.61 43.06
C ASP A 428 -9.35 9.21 42.45
N GLN A 429 -10.57 8.66 42.47
CA GLN A 429 -10.86 7.29 42.01
C GLN A 429 -10.39 6.99 40.57
N PRO A 430 -10.45 7.92 39.58
CA PRO A 430 -9.92 7.70 38.27
C PRO A 430 -8.38 7.52 38.26
N HIS A 431 -7.67 8.12 39.21
CA HIS A 431 -6.23 8.24 39.27
C HIS A 431 -5.51 7.22 40.15
N ILE A 432 -6.22 6.54 41.06
CA ILE A 432 -5.60 5.61 42.02
C ILE A 432 -4.80 4.46 41.42
N PHE A 433 -5.03 4.16 40.12
CA PHE A 433 -4.29 3.13 39.38
C PHE A 433 -3.10 3.68 38.60
N GLU A 434 -2.87 5.00 38.64
CA GLU A 434 -1.68 5.62 38.05
C GLU A 434 -0.45 5.31 38.92
N ARG A 435 0.71 5.25 38.27
CA ARG A 435 1.98 4.94 38.96
C ARG A 435 2.36 6.10 39.86
N PHE A 436 2.76 5.82 41.12
CA PHE A 436 3.14 6.79 42.13
C PHE A 436 2.02 7.73 42.60
N TYR A 437 0.76 7.47 42.17
CA TYR A 437 -0.37 8.28 42.62
C TYR A 437 -0.73 8.02 44.07
N ARG A 438 -1.06 9.07 44.81
CA ARG A 438 -1.42 9.03 46.25
C ARG A 438 -2.39 10.16 46.51
N VAL A 439 -3.54 9.86 47.14
CA VAL A 439 -4.61 10.81 47.49
C VAL A 439 -4.09 11.92 48.38
N ASP A 440 -3.26 11.60 49.37
CA ASP A 440 -2.64 12.59 50.29
C ASP A 440 -1.15 12.32 50.45
N LYS A 441 -0.29 13.26 50.01
CA LYS A 441 1.17 13.17 50.07
C LYS A 441 1.71 13.40 51.47
N SER A 442 0.97 14.07 52.37
CA SER A 442 1.43 14.42 53.71
C SER A 442 1.17 13.32 54.77
N HIS A 443 -0.06 12.83 54.86
CA HIS A 443 -0.43 11.74 55.78
C HIS A 443 0.08 10.37 55.35
N SER A 444 0.26 10.18 54.06
CA SER A 444 0.71 8.91 53.50
C SER A 444 2.21 8.63 53.72
N ARG A 445 3.02 9.62 54.17
CA ARG A 445 4.40 9.35 54.62
C ARG A 445 4.45 8.59 55.92
N GLU A 446 3.58 8.86 56.87
CA GLU A 446 3.45 8.13 58.12
C GLU A 446 2.91 6.72 57.95
N ILE A 447 1.98 6.54 57.00
CA ILE A 447 1.34 5.26 56.70
C ILE A 447 2.22 4.37 55.82
N GLY A 448 3.25 4.91 55.13
CA GLY A 448 4.26 4.20 54.30
C GLY A 448 3.71 3.48 53.07
N GLY A 449 3.78 4.06 51.92
CA GLY A 449 3.36 3.43 50.67
C GLY A 449 4.15 3.92 49.46
N THR A 450 4.35 3.06 48.45
CA THR A 450 5.12 3.37 47.25
C THR A 450 4.29 4.04 46.17
N GLY A 451 2.94 3.99 46.27
CA GLY A 451 2.04 4.40 45.17
C GLY A 451 2.09 3.49 43.93
N LEU A 452 2.75 2.33 44.05
CA LEU A 452 2.88 1.37 42.95
C LEU A 452 1.94 0.16 43.09
N GLY A 453 1.48 -0.15 44.31
CA GLY A 453 0.73 -1.37 44.60
C GLY A 453 -0.55 -1.54 43.76
N LEU A 454 -1.39 -0.47 43.65
CA LEU A 454 -2.62 -0.53 42.81
C LEU A 454 -2.31 -0.57 41.32
N ALA A 455 -1.26 0.09 40.87
CA ALA A 455 -0.79 0.00 39.48
C ALA A 455 -0.32 -1.42 39.12
N ILE A 456 0.40 -2.07 40.05
CA ILE A 456 0.82 -3.47 39.93
C ILE A 456 -0.41 -4.40 39.88
N ALA A 457 -1.36 -4.20 40.82
CA ALA A 457 -2.60 -4.99 40.84
C ALA A 457 -3.39 -4.88 39.53
N ARG A 458 -3.60 -3.66 39.03
CA ARG A 458 -4.27 -3.43 37.76
C ARG A 458 -3.55 -4.09 36.58
N ASN A 459 -2.22 -3.95 36.49
CA ASN A 459 -1.43 -4.56 35.43
C ASN A 459 -1.51 -6.08 35.47
N ALA A 460 -1.40 -6.69 36.64
CA ALA A 460 -1.56 -8.13 36.82
C ALA A 460 -2.96 -8.62 36.40
N VAL A 461 -4.03 -7.88 36.71
CA VAL A 461 -5.39 -8.19 36.27
C VAL A 461 -5.53 -8.08 34.75
N ILE A 462 -4.95 -7.04 34.14
CA ILE A 462 -5.01 -6.81 32.68
C ILE A 462 -4.27 -7.91 31.90
N VAL A 463 -3.11 -8.36 32.36
CA VAL A 463 -2.36 -9.44 31.67
C VAL A 463 -3.13 -10.77 31.71
N HIS A 464 -3.99 -10.98 32.72
CA HIS A 464 -4.93 -12.09 32.80
C HIS A 464 -6.24 -11.87 32.02
N ARG A 465 -6.33 -10.81 31.18
CA ARG A 465 -7.53 -10.44 30.42
C ARG A 465 -8.73 -10.11 31.34
N GLY A 466 -8.44 -9.74 32.56
CA GLY A 466 -9.43 -9.33 33.55
C GLY A 466 -9.74 -7.84 33.54
N ALA A 467 -10.58 -7.45 34.47
CA ALA A 467 -10.91 -6.06 34.77
C ALA A 467 -10.97 -5.84 36.28
N ILE A 468 -10.54 -4.68 36.72
CA ILE A 468 -10.64 -4.22 38.11
C ILE A 468 -11.52 -2.97 38.15
N LYS A 469 -12.42 -2.90 39.11
CA LYS A 469 -13.28 -1.74 39.41
C LYS A 469 -13.15 -1.37 40.87
N VAL A 470 -13.29 -0.10 41.16
CA VAL A 470 -13.35 0.46 42.49
C VAL A 470 -14.71 1.11 42.70
N TYR A 471 -15.24 0.98 43.91
CA TYR A 471 -16.35 1.73 44.45
C TYR A 471 -15.97 2.15 45.85
N SER A 472 -16.03 3.43 46.16
CA SER A 472 -15.59 3.95 47.46
C SER A 472 -16.34 5.23 47.76
N ASN A 473 -16.69 5.40 49.04
CA ASN A 473 -17.16 6.66 49.60
C ASN A 473 -16.21 7.08 50.73
N GLU A 474 -15.86 8.35 50.77
CA GLU A 474 -15.01 8.88 51.82
C GLU A 474 -15.64 8.68 53.21
N GLY A 475 -14.91 8.06 54.13
CA GLY A 475 -15.38 7.72 55.47
C GLY A 475 -16.22 6.44 55.58
N GLU A 476 -16.58 5.78 54.51
CA GLU A 476 -17.41 4.56 54.52
C GLU A 476 -16.65 3.29 54.14
N GLY A 477 -15.47 3.46 53.52
CA GLY A 477 -14.60 2.36 53.09
C GLY A 477 -14.52 2.20 51.58
N THR A 478 -13.84 1.14 51.14
CA THR A 478 -13.57 0.87 49.73
C THR A 478 -13.91 -0.57 49.35
N THR A 479 -14.39 -0.72 48.13
CA THR A 479 -14.65 -2.01 47.50
C THR A 479 -13.91 -2.12 46.18
N PHE A 480 -12.96 -3.02 46.09
CA PHE A 480 -12.33 -3.43 44.83
C PHE A 480 -12.97 -4.70 44.31
N THR A 481 -13.37 -4.71 43.06
CA THR A 481 -13.92 -5.87 42.36
C THR A 481 -13.02 -6.27 41.19
N VAL A 482 -12.43 -7.45 41.29
CA VAL A 482 -11.58 -8.06 40.25
C VAL A 482 -12.37 -9.13 39.52
N ARG A 483 -12.40 -9.07 38.21
CA ARG A 483 -13.04 -10.06 37.34
C ARG A 483 -11.98 -10.66 36.40
N ILE A 484 -11.84 -11.99 36.38
CA ILE A 484 -10.87 -12.72 35.54
C ILE A 484 -11.56 -13.87 34.82
N PRO A 485 -11.23 -14.17 33.54
CA PRO A 485 -11.73 -15.36 32.85
C PRO A 485 -11.29 -16.65 33.57
N LEU A 486 -12.16 -17.65 33.62
CA LEU A 486 -11.80 -18.98 34.16
C LEU A 486 -10.79 -19.70 33.29
N THR A 487 -10.84 -19.48 31.96
CA THR A 487 -9.90 -20.05 30.99
C THR A 487 -9.10 -18.92 30.36
N TYR A 488 -7.79 -19.08 30.28
CA TYR A 488 -6.91 -18.10 29.64
C TYR A 488 -6.92 -18.27 28.13
N VAL A 489 -7.31 -17.25 27.39
CA VAL A 489 -7.24 -17.21 25.91
C VAL A 489 -6.06 -16.35 25.50
N ALA A 490 -5.03 -17.00 24.91
CA ALA A 490 -3.91 -16.28 24.30
C ALA A 490 -4.39 -15.40 23.15
N ALA A 491 -3.81 -14.21 22.99
CA ALA A 491 -4.19 -13.24 21.94
C ALA A 491 -3.59 -13.61 20.60
#